data_f223e15daf5a1f26a164db7dad49dd4c
#
_entry.id   f223e15daf5a1f26a164db7dad49dd4c
#
_cell.length_a   1.000
_cell.length_b   1.000
_cell.length_c   1.000
_cell.angle_alpha   90.00
_cell.angle_beta   90.00
_cell.angle_gamma   90.00
#
_symmetry.space_group_name_H-M   'P 1'
#
loop_
_entity.id
_entity.type
_entity.pdbx_description
1 polymer ?
#
loop_
_entity_poly.entity_id
_entity_poly.type
_entity_poly.pdbx_seq_one_letter_code
_entity_poly.pdbx_strand_id
1 'polypeptide(L)'
;RDLRMSRGLGDVYKRQMYKLGPIHQGTLERGAKTTSDSYILWPARVGAFSLVMGRHVNHSDTSNLPFSYLIEQNNTTYLVPGVNLRSVGTIRDAQKWPKRDGRTDTNKLDFINYNLLSPYTVQKMFKGRETLQNLRHASGELSDIYSFHSAKIRNSALVKGIKFYEIAIHKFLGNSVIKRLEGIDFKSNEEIRALSLIHISEPTRHAQIS
;
A
#
# COMPACT_ATOMS: atom_id res chain seq x y z
N ARG A 1 -21.55 -35.23 -2.24
CA ARG A 1 -21.17 -34.05 -1.43
C ARG A 1 -19.75 -34.18 -0.89
N ASP A 2 -19.31 -35.39 -0.57
CA ASP A 2 -17.96 -35.68 -0.06
C ASP A 2 -16.86 -35.53 -1.11
N LEU A 3 -17.19 -35.62 -2.38
CA LEU A 3 -16.27 -35.38 -3.51
C LEU A 3 -15.72 -33.95 -3.59
N ARG A 4 -16.39 -32.96 -2.97
CA ARG A 4 -15.87 -31.57 -2.91
C ARG A 4 -14.78 -31.40 -1.86
N MET A 5 -14.87 -32.08 -0.73
CA MET A 5 -13.81 -32.07 0.30
C MET A 5 -12.59 -32.86 -0.19
N SER A 6 -12.82 -33.99 -0.88
CA SER A 6 -11.76 -34.75 -1.52
C SER A 6 -10.99 -33.96 -2.59
N ARG A 7 -11.66 -33.08 -3.35
CA ARG A 7 -11.01 -32.18 -4.31
C ARG A 7 -10.13 -31.12 -3.62
N GLY A 8 -10.55 -30.60 -2.47
CA GLY A 8 -9.74 -29.66 -1.69
C GLY A 8 -8.42 -30.29 -1.22
N LEU A 9 -8.47 -31.49 -0.67
CA LEU A 9 -7.29 -32.25 -0.29
C LEU A 9 -6.44 -32.65 -1.50
N GLY A 10 -7.06 -33.07 -2.60
CA GLY A 10 -6.36 -33.42 -3.82
C GLY A 10 -5.62 -32.24 -4.48
N ASP A 11 -6.16 -31.04 -4.38
CA ASP A 11 -5.49 -29.82 -4.86
C ASP A 11 -4.28 -29.46 -4.00
N VAL A 12 -4.32 -29.70 -2.70
CA VAL A 12 -3.17 -29.52 -1.80
C VAL A 12 -2.02 -30.45 -2.13
N TYR A 13 -2.31 -31.71 -2.46
CA TYR A 13 -1.28 -32.70 -2.78
C TYR A 13 -0.80 -32.66 -4.22
N LYS A 14 -1.63 -32.29 -5.17
CA LYS A 14 -1.30 -32.28 -6.61
C LYS A 14 -0.51 -31.05 -7.04
N ARG A 15 -0.67 -29.92 -6.35
CA ARG A 15 0.10 -28.71 -6.65
C ARG A 15 1.34 -28.68 -5.76
N GLN A 16 2.48 -28.94 -6.35
CA GLN A 16 3.78 -28.99 -5.65
C GLN A 16 4.09 -27.73 -4.81
N MET A 17 3.45 -26.58 -5.13
CA MET A 17 3.59 -25.32 -4.41
C MET A 17 3.00 -25.35 -2.99
N TYR A 18 2.17 -26.34 -2.64
CA TYR A 18 1.53 -26.46 -1.33
C TYR A 18 2.13 -27.53 -0.43
N LYS A 19 3.34 -28.00 -0.72
CA LYS A 19 4.03 -28.99 0.12
C LYS A 19 4.41 -28.50 1.53
N LEU A 20 4.18 -27.22 1.83
CA LEU A 20 4.54 -26.58 3.11
C LEU A 20 3.50 -26.75 4.22
N GLY A 21 2.50 -27.59 4.04
CA GLY A 21 1.47 -27.87 5.03
C GLY A 21 0.11 -27.22 4.74
N PRO A 22 -0.90 -27.49 5.58
CA PRO A 22 -2.29 -27.10 5.32
C PRO A 22 -2.61 -25.64 5.65
N ILE A 23 -1.68 -24.88 6.27
CA ILE A 23 -1.93 -23.52 6.72
C ILE A 23 -1.27 -22.54 5.77
N HIS A 24 -2.11 -21.78 5.08
CA HIS A 24 -1.68 -20.72 4.16
C HIS A 24 -2.20 -19.38 4.69
N GLN A 25 -1.34 -18.67 5.41
CA GLN A 25 -1.66 -17.37 5.96
C GLN A 25 -1.15 -16.27 5.04
N GLY A 26 -1.90 -15.18 4.92
CA GLY A 26 -1.50 -13.99 4.20
C GLY A 26 -2.07 -12.73 4.82
N THR A 27 -1.66 -11.58 4.32
CA THR A 27 -2.08 -10.29 4.85
C THR A 27 -2.73 -9.46 3.74
N LEU A 28 -3.96 -9.03 3.98
CA LEU A 28 -4.60 -7.96 3.25
C LEU A 28 -4.61 -6.73 4.15
N GLU A 29 -3.83 -5.74 3.80
CA GLU A 29 -3.78 -4.52 4.60
C GLU A 29 -5.02 -3.65 4.38
N ARG A 30 -5.16 -2.63 5.22
CA ARG A 30 -6.27 -1.70 5.22
C ARG A 30 -6.63 -1.19 3.83
N GLY A 31 -7.90 -1.31 3.43
CA GLY A 31 -8.40 -0.84 2.14
C GLY A 31 -7.94 -1.63 0.93
N ALA A 32 -7.18 -2.72 1.11
CA ALA A 32 -6.87 -3.64 0.03
C ALA A 32 -8.15 -4.29 -0.50
N LYS A 33 -8.22 -4.49 -1.81
CA LYS A 33 -9.39 -5.05 -2.50
C LYS A 33 -8.98 -6.09 -3.52
N THR A 34 -9.87 -7.03 -3.78
CA THR A 34 -9.80 -7.95 -4.90
C THR A 34 -10.96 -7.69 -5.84
N THR A 35 -10.75 -7.89 -7.14
CA THR A 35 -11.86 -7.92 -8.10
C THR A 35 -12.56 -9.28 -8.04
N SER A 36 -13.73 -9.37 -8.66
CA SER A 36 -14.43 -10.66 -8.84
C SER A 36 -13.50 -11.64 -9.55
N ASP A 37 -13.58 -12.91 -9.17
CA ASP A 37 -12.77 -14.01 -9.71
C ASP A 37 -11.24 -13.89 -9.51
N SER A 38 -10.80 -12.97 -8.65
CA SER A 38 -9.39 -12.87 -8.30
C SER A 38 -8.94 -14.08 -7.48
N TYR A 39 -7.77 -14.60 -7.82
CA TYR A 39 -7.10 -15.67 -7.08
C TYR A 39 -5.74 -15.19 -6.59
N ILE A 40 -5.47 -15.42 -5.32
CA ILE A 40 -4.20 -15.06 -4.68
C ILE A 40 -3.61 -16.32 -4.04
N LEU A 41 -2.38 -16.66 -4.43
CA LEU A 41 -1.65 -17.74 -3.79
C LEU A 41 -1.02 -17.27 -2.48
N TRP A 42 -1.41 -17.90 -1.38
CA TRP A 42 -0.84 -17.64 -0.06
C TRP A 42 0.46 -18.43 0.19
N PRO A 43 1.41 -17.91 0.97
CA PRO A 43 1.37 -16.62 1.65
C PRO A 43 1.61 -15.44 0.69
N ALA A 44 0.75 -14.43 0.77
CA ALA A 44 0.91 -13.18 0.04
C ALA A 44 0.66 -12.00 0.98
N ARG A 45 1.28 -10.87 0.69
CA ARG A 45 1.08 -9.62 1.43
C ARG A 45 0.63 -8.53 0.49
N VAL A 46 -0.62 -8.10 0.63
CA VAL A 46 -1.19 -7.05 -0.20
C VAL A 46 -1.21 -5.75 0.60
N GLY A 47 -0.43 -4.79 0.15
CA GLY A 47 -0.25 -3.49 0.80
C GLY A 47 -1.53 -2.65 0.84
N ALA A 48 -1.54 -1.64 1.71
CA ALA A 48 -2.70 -0.79 1.95
C ALA A 48 -3.24 -0.15 0.66
N PHE A 49 -4.56 -0.14 0.53
CA PHE A 49 -5.29 0.44 -0.61
C PHE A 49 -4.88 -0.10 -1.98
N SER A 50 -4.29 -1.29 -2.03
CA SER A 50 -3.94 -1.97 -3.28
C SER A 50 -5.13 -2.74 -3.84
N LEU A 51 -5.12 -2.96 -5.16
CA LEU A 51 -6.16 -3.69 -5.88
C LEU A 51 -5.53 -4.89 -6.59
N VAL A 52 -6.10 -6.06 -6.37
CA VAL A 52 -5.69 -7.31 -7.02
C VAL A 52 -6.70 -7.66 -8.12
N MET A 53 -6.22 -7.86 -9.33
CA MET A 53 -7.02 -8.17 -10.51
C MET A 53 -6.45 -9.40 -11.23
N GLY A 54 -7.30 -10.41 -11.41
CA GLY A 54 -6.95 -11.65 -12.09
C GLY A 54 -6.34 -12.70 -11.18
N ARG A 55 -5.61 -13.65 -11.76
CA ARG A 55 -5.15 -14.86 -11.10
C ARG A 55 -3.66 -14.82 -10.83
N HIS A 56 -3.27 -14.71 -9.57
CA HIS A 56 -1.88 -14.65 -9.13
C HIS A 56 -1.45 -15.99 -8.52
N VAL A 57 -0.62 -16.73 -9.25
CA VAL A 57 -0.10 -18.05 -8.84
C VAL A 57 1.24 -17.98 -8.12
N ASN A 58 1.69 -16.78 -7.80
CA ASN A 58 2.93 -16.50 -7.09
C ASN A 58 2.64 -15.78 -5.78
N HIS A 59 3.55 -15.90 -4.82
CA HIS A 59 3.49 -15.20 -3.54
C HIS A 59 3.87 -13.73 -3.74
N SER A 60 2.89 -12.87 -3.94
CA SER A 60 3.15 -11.44 -4.13
C SER A 60 3.31 -10.74 -2.78
N ASP A 61 4.31 -9.87 -2.67
CA ASP A 61 4.49 -8.98 -1.52
C ASP A 61 4.54 -7.51 -1.98
N THR A 62 3.49 -6.78 -1.65
CA THR A 62 3.37 -5.33 -1.91
C THR A 62 3.25 -4.53 -0.60
N SER A 63 3.65 -5.09 0.52
CA SER A 63 3.49 -4.47 1.85
C SER A 63 4.13 -3.08 1.96
N ASN A 64 5.27 -2.85 1.28
CA ASN A 64 5.92 -1.54 1.20
C ASN A 64 5.58 -0.74 -0.07
N LEU A 65 4.64 -1.22 -0.88
CA LEU A 65 4.17 -0.56 -2.09
C LEU A 65 2.65 -0.35 -2.02
N PRO A 66 2.17 0.52 -1.10
CA PRO A 66 0.75 0.79 -0.97
C PRO A 66 0.16 1.43 -2.24
N PHE A 67 -1.16 1.41 -2.37
CA PHE A 67 -1.88 1.97 -3.52
C PHE A 67 -1.49 1.36 -4.87
N SER A 68 -1.03 0.13 -4.89
CA SER A 68 -0.59 -0.56 -6.10
C SER A 68 -1.71 -1.38 -6.75
N TYR A 69 -1.58 -1.63 -8.04
CA TYR A 69 -2.35 -2.66 -8.72
C TYR A 69 -1.48 -3.90 -8.95
N LEU A 70 -2.04 -5.06 -8.63
CA LEU A 70 -1.57 -6.35 -9.08
C LEU A 70 -2.46 -6.79 -10.23
N ILE A 71 -1.89 -6.94 -11.42
CA ILE A 71 -2.60 -7.27 -12.66
C ILE A 71 -2.01 -8.55 -13.22
N GLU A 72 -2.84 -9.52 -13.53
CA GLU A 72 -2.41 -10.71 -14.25
C GLU A 72 -2.51 -10.48 -15.76
N GLN A 73 -1.44 -10.80 -16.48
CA GLN A 73 -1.40 -10.82 -17.94
C GLN A 73 -0.60 -12.06 -18.39
N ASN A 74 -1.23 -12.95 -19.12
CA ASN A 74 -0.59 -14.17 -19.65
C ASN A 74 0.13 -14.99 -18.56
N ASN A 75 -0.56 -15.30 -17.48
CA ASN A 75 -0.04 -16.00 -16.31
C ASN A 75 1.15 -15.33 -15.60
N THR A 76 1.40 -14.06 -15.90
CA THR A 76 2.45 -13.26 -15.27
C THR A 76 1.83 -12.17 -14.42
N THR A 77 2.29 -12.02 -13.18
CA THR A 77 1.89 -10.94 -12.29
C THR A 77 2.66 -9.67 -12.63
N TYR A 78 1.94 -8.62 -12.99
CA TYR A 78 2.48 -7.26 -13.13
C TYR A 78 2.06 -6.39 -11.96
N LEU A 79 3.01 -5.63 -11.46
CA LEU A 79 2.81 -4.65 -10.38
C LEU A 79 2.88 -3.24 -10.95
N VAL A 80 1.88 -2.42 -10.64
CA VAL A 80 1.81 -1.00 -11.00
C VAL A 80 1.78 -0.18 -9.72
N PRO A 81 2.96 0.31 -9.24
CA PRO A 81 3.06 0.99 -7.95
C PRO A 81 2.31 2.32 -7.92
N GLY A 82 1.65 2.61 -6.81
CA GLY A 82 1.07 3.92 -6.52
C GLY A 82 -0.09 4.36 -7.41
N VAL A 83 -0.50 3.57 -8.40
CA VAL A 83 -1.51 3.97 -9.39
C VAL A 83 -2.87 4.26 -8.76
N ASN A 84 -3.20 3.60 -7.67
CA ASN A 84 -4.47 3.76 -6.98
C ASN A 84 -4.61 5.12 -6.25
N LEU A 85 -3.52 5.87 -6.09
CA LEU A 85 -3.54 7.27 -5.63
C LEU A 85 -4.31 8.19 -6.59
N ARG A 86 -4.40 7.83 -7.87
CA ARG A 86 -5.15 8.55 -8.90
C ARG A 86 -6.58 8.03 -9.07
N SER A 87 -6.91 6.91 -8.46
CA SER A 87 -8.20 6.26 -8.65
C SER A 87 -9.31 7.05 -7.95
N VAL A 88 -10.23 7.56 -8.74
CA VAL A 88 -11.46 8.18 -8.24
C VAL A 88 -12.24 7.20 -7.34
N GLY A 89 -12.22 5.91 -7.67
CA GLY A 89 -12.86 4.87 -6.87
C GLY A 89 -12.35 4.79 -5.45
N THR A 90 -11.03 4.82 -5.25
CA THR A 90 -10.42 4.77 -3.91
C THR A 90 -10.74 6.02 -3.10
N ILE A 91 -10.65 7.21 -3.72
CA ILE A 91 -11.00 8.49 -3.08
C ILE A 91 -12.47 8.50 -2.69
N ARG A 92 -13.35 8.13 -3.62
CA ARG A 92 -14.79 8.04 -3.39
C ARG A 92 -15.14 7.09 -2.25
N ASP A 93 -14.51 5.93 -2.21
CA ASP A 93 -14.77 4.92 -1.18
C ASP A 93 -14.31 5.42 0.20
N ALA A 94 -13.16 6.06 0.29
CA ALA A 94 -12.68 6.67 1.54
C ALA A 94 -13.63 7.76 2.05
N GLN A 95 -14.27 8.51 1.16
CA GLN A 95 -15.27 9.52 1.53
C GLN A 95 -16.62 8.93 1.93
N LYS A 96 -16.98 7.77 1.35
CA LYS A 96 -18.26 7.11 1.65
C LYS A 96 -18.27 6.36 2.97
N TRP A 97 -17.17 5.72 3.34
CA TRP A 97 -17.09 4.88 4.53
C TRP A 97 -17.48 5.60 5.82
N PRO A 98 -16.98 6.82 6.12
CA PRO A 98 -17.40 7.56 7.32
C PRO A 98 -18.90 7.80 7.37
N LYS A 99 -19.52 8.04 6.20
CA LYS A 99 -20.97 8.31 6.10
C LYS A 99 -21.83 7.04 6.27
N ARG A 100 -21.24 5.87 6.04
CA ARG A 100 -21.92 4.57 6.16
C ARG A 100 -21.68 3.90 7.51
N ASP A 101 -20.85 4.48 8.36
CA ASP A 101 -20.65 3.99 9.72
C ASP A 101 -21.89 4.30 10.55
N GLY A 102 -22.78 3.32 10.64
CA GLY A 102 -24.05 3.40 11.39
C GLY A 102 -23.92 3.04 12.87
N ARG A 103 -22.70 2.93 13.40
CA ARG A 103 -22.50 2.59 14.80
C ARG A 103 -22.90 3.76 15.69
N THR A 104 -23.77 3.49 16.66
CA THR A 104 -24.30 4.47 17.62
C THR A 104 -23.58 4.44 18.97
N ASP A 105 -22.76 3.39 19.21
CA ASP A 105 -22.01 3.26 20.46
C ASP A 105 -21.03 4.38 20.68
N THR A 106 -21.07 4.98 21.85
CA THR A 106 -20.13 6.01 22.31
C THR A 106 -18.72 5.41 22.52
N ASN A 107 -18.63 4.14 22.94
CA ASN A 107 -17.40 3.39 23.12
C ASN A 107 -17.16 2.52 21.89
N LYS A 108 -16.55 3.09 20.86
CA LYS A 108 -16.15 2.31 19.68
C LYS A 108 -14.93 1.46 20.04
N LEU A 109 -15.13 0.14 20.10
CA LEU A 109 -14.06 -0.81 20.38
C LEU A 109 -13.05 -0.91 19.21
N ASP A 110 -13.49 -0.57 17.99
CA ASP A 110 -12.66 -0.64 16.79
C ASP A 110 -12.06 0.73 16.46
N PHE A 111 -10.75 0.78 16.30
CA PHE A 111 -10.09 1.97 15.75
C PHE A 111 -10.06 1.90 14.23
N ILE A 112 -11.04 2.51 13.57
CA ILE A 112 -11.10 2.57 12.11
C ILE A 112 -10.67 3.94 11.64
N ASN A 113 -9.59 4.00 10.86
CA ASN A 113 -9.09 5.21 10.23
C ASN A 113 -9.36 5.16 8.72
N TYR A 114 -10.18 6.09 8.23
CA TYR A 114 -10.54 6.18 6.81
C TYR A 114 -9.60 7.06 5.98
N ASN A 115 -8.63 7.71 6.60
CA ASN A 115 -7.69 8.58 5.89
C ASN A 115 -6.79 7.77 4.96
N LEU A 116 -6.77 8.14 3.70
CA LEU A 116 -5.88 7.52 2.69
C LEU A 116 -4.42 7.81 3.01
N LEU A 117 -4.12 9.09 3.27
CA LEU A 117 -2.79 9.53 3.68
C LEU A 117 -2.75 9.60 5.21
N SER A 118 -1.95 8.75 5.80
CA SER A 118 -1.71 8.66 7.24
C SER A 118 -0.21 8.43 7.46
N PRO A 119 0.33 8.66 8.66
CA PRO A 119 1.74 8.36 8.94
C PRO A 119 2.15 6.96 8.49
N TYR A 120 1.30 5.97 8.74
CA TYR A 120 1.51 4.58 8.32
C TYR A 120 1.67 4.41 6.81
N THR A 121 0.71 4.92 6.02
CA THR A 121 0.76 4.80 4.55
C THR A 121 1.89 5.61 3.94
N VAL A 122 2.17 6.78 4.51
CA VAL A 122 3.25 7.67 4.04
C VAL A 122 4.62 7.06 4.32
N GLN A 123 4.84 6.47 5.50
CA GLN A 123 6.07 5.75 5.80
C GLN A 123 6.32 4.60 4.81
N LYS A 124 5.27 3.85 4.47
CA LYS A 124 5.37 2.80 3.44
C LYS A 124 5.68 3.38 2.05
N MET A 125 5.10 4.53 1.71
CA MET A 125 5.42 5.21 0.45
C MET A 125 6.89 5.69 0.39
N PHE A 126 7.47 6.14 1.51
CA PHE A 126 8.90 6.44 1.57
C PHE A 126 9.75 5.20 1.26
N LYS A 127 9.49 4.08 1.95
CA LYS A 127 10.18 2.81 1.69
C LYS A 127 9.95 2.32 0.26
N GLY A 128 8.72 2.44 -0.22
CA GLY A 128 8.36 2.03 -1.58
C GLY A 128 9.08 2.85 -2.65
N ARG A 129 9.17 4.17 -2.48
CA ARG A 129 9.93 5.05 -3.37
C ARG A 129 11.40 4.64 -3.42
N GLU A 130 12.02 4.47 -2.25
CA GLU A 130 13.41 4.03 -2.14
C GLU A 130 13.64 2.67 -2.83
N THR A 131 12.75 1.71 -2.57
CA THR A 131 12.80 0.39 -3.21
C THR A 131 12.73 0.49 -4.74
N LEU A 132 11.84 1.31 -5.28
CA LEU A 132 11.71 1.49 -6.74
C LEU A 132 12.93 2.20 -7.33
N GLN A 133 13.50 3.19 -6.64
CA GLN A 133 14.71 3.86 -7.04
C GLN A 133 15.91 2.90 -7.06
N ASN A 134 16.09 2.12 -5.99
CA ASN A 134 17.15 1.12 -5.90
C ASN A 134 17.02 0.04 -6.98
N LEU A 135 15.80 -0.41 -7.25
CA LEU A 135 15.53 -1.39 -8.31
C LEU A 135 15.92 -0.85 -9.69
N ARG A 136 15.63 0.41 -9.96
CA ARG A 136 16.01 1.09 -11.21
C ARG A 136 17.50 1.22 -11.34
N HIS A 137 18.21 1.63 -10.29
CA HIS A 137 19.67 1.74 -10.30
C HIS A 137 20.37 0.39 -10.45
N ALA A 138 19.91 -0.63 -9.73
CA ALA A 138 20.52 -1.97 -9.75
C ALA A 138 20.35 -2.71 -11.09
N SER A 139 19.20 -2.52 -11.75
CA SER A 139 18.87 -3.23 -13.00
C SER A 139 19.17 -2.42 -14.27
N GLY A 140 19.66 -1.20 -14.13
CA GLY A 140 19.90 -0.26 -15.22
C GLY A 140 18.67 0.54 -15.63
N GLU A 141 18.85 1.81 -15.90
CA GLU A 141 17.76 2.77 -16.17
C GLU A 141 17.04 2.53 -17.50
N LEU A 142 17.65 1.79 -18.41
CA LEU A 142 17.14 1.49 -19.75
C LEU A 142 16.37 0.18 -19.83
N SER A 143 16.21 -0.54 -18.71
CA SER A 143 15.47 -1.79 -18.70
C SER A 143 13.97 -1.53 -18.91
N ASP A 144 13.34 -2.27 -19.84
CA ASP A 144 11.89 -2.16 -20.07
C ASP A 144 11.05 -2.77 -18.96
N ILE A 145 11.57 -3.83 -18.32
CA ILE A 145 10.86 -4.60 -17.30
C ILE A 145 11.82 -4.92 -16.16
N TYR A 146 11.37 -4.65 -14.95
CA TYR A 146 12.06 -4.96 -13.71
C TYR A 146 11.39 -6.13 -13.00
N SER A 147 12.20 -7.00 -12.40
CA SER A 147 11.70 -8.09 -11.54
C SER A 147 11.69 -7.64 -10.08
N PHE A 148 10.53 -7.71 -9.44
CA PHE A 148 10.36 -7.38 -8.03
C PHE A 148 9.68 -8.55 -7.31
N HIS A 149 10.45 -9.29 -6.50
CA HIS A 149 10.01 -10.58 -5.95
C HIS A 149 9.46 -11.47 -7.07
N SER A 150 8.20 -11.87 -6.97
CA SER A 150 7.52 -12.72 -7.96
C SER A 150 6.71 -11.94 -9.01
N ALA A 151 6.76 -10.61 -8.98
CA ALA A 151 6.05 -9.73 -9.90
C ALA A 151 7.00 -9.01 -10.86
N LYS A 152 6.47 -8.56 -11.99
CA LYS A 152 7.17 -7.73 -12.96
C LYS A 152 6.65 -6.30 -12.93
N ILE A 153 7.54 -5.33 -13.07
CA ILE A 153 7.21 -3.91 -13.14
C ILE A 153 7.72 -3.35 -14.46
N ARG A 154 6.84 -2.77 -15.28
CA ARG A 154 7.26 -2.06 -16.49
C ARG A 154 7.94 -0.76 -16.12
N ASN A 155 8.97 -0.35 -16.86
CA ASN A 155 9.71 0.90 -16.61
C ASN A 155 8.77 2.11 -16.48
N SER A 156 7.82 2.26 -17.40
CA SER A 156 6.86 3.35 -17.34
C SER A 156 6.01 3.36 -16.06
N ALA A 157 5.67 2.17 -15.53
CA ALA A 157 4.92 2.03 -14.28
C ALA A 157 5.81 2.33 -13.07
N LEU A 158 7.07 1.92 -13.10
CA LEU A 158 8.04 2.19 -12.05
C LEU A 158 8.29 3.69 -11.90
N VAL A 159 8.61 4.38 -12.99
CA VAL A 159 8.87 5.84 -12.99
C VAL A 159 7.64 6.63 -12.52
N LYS A 160 6.45 6.27 -13.02
CA LYS A 160 5.20 6.88 -12.57
C LYS A 160 4.92 6.59 -11.09
N GLY A 161 5.22 5.39 -10.62
CA GLY A 161 5.05 4.99 -9.21
C GLY A 161 5.91 5.82 -8.27
N ILE A 162 7.18 6.05 -8.59
CA ILE A 162 8.07 6.94 -7.83
C ILE A 162 7.44 8.34 -7.73
N LYS A 163 7.02 8.91 -8.87
CA LYS A 163 6.42 10.25 -8.92
C LYS A 163 5.10 10.33 -8.12
N PHE A 164 4.26 9.30 -8.16
CA PHE A 164 3.02 9.28 -7.38
C PHE A 164 3.29 9.27 -5.88
N TYR A 165 4.27 8.50 -5.42
CA TYR A 165 4.66 8.50 -4.03
C TYR A 165 5.24 9.84 -3.60
N GLU A 166 6.09 10.46 -4.40
CA GLU A 166 6.62 11.80 -4.12
C GLU A 166 5.51 12.84 -3.94
N ILE A 167 4.57 12.90 -4.88
CA ILE A 167 3.44 13.84 -4.81
C ILE A 167 2.59 13.59 -3.55
N ALA A 168 2.30 12.32 -3.23
CA ALA A 168 1.50 11.98 -2.06
C ALA A 168 2.20 12.31 -0.75
N ILE A 169 3.51 12.06 -0.66
CA ILE A 169 4.35 12.42 0.49
C ILE A 169 4.35 13.93 0.69
N HIS A 170 4.64 14.70 -0.37
CA HIS A 170 4.65 16.16 -0.29
C HIS A 170 3.28 16.72 0.09
N LYS A 171 2.20 16.16 -0.45
CA LYS A 171 0.83 16.55 -0.06
C LYS A 171 0.55 16.31 1.42
N PHE A 172 0.96 15.16 1.95
CA PHE A 172 0.78 14.85 3.37
C PHE A 172 1.56 15.79 4.27
N LEU A 173 2.84 16.01 3.96
CA LEU A 173 3.71 16.91 4.71
C LEU A 173 3.21 18.35 4.62
N GLY A 174 2.87 18.83 3.43
CA GLY A 174 2.33 20.17 3.22
C GLY A 174 1.04 20.43 4.01
N ASN A 175 0.10 19.48 3.98
CA ASN A 175 -1.12 19.59 4.78
C ASN A 175 -0.85 19.59 6.29
N SER A 176 0.16 18.85 6.74
CA SER A 176 0.55 18.84 8.15
C SER A 176 1.16 20.17 8.58
N VAL A 177 1.97 20.78 7.71
CA VAL A 177 2.52 22.13 7.93
C VAL A 177 1.41 23.16 7.98
N ILE A 178 0.51 23.18 6.99
CA ILE A 178 -0.61 24.14 6.95
C ILE A 178 -1.43 24.09 8.23
N LYS A 179 -1.82 22.88 8.68
CA LYS A 179 -2.59 22.74 9.93
C LYS A 179 -1.88 23.26 11.15
N ARG A 180 -0.56 23.19 11.20
CA ARG A 180 0.24 23.76 12.31
C ARG A 180 0.31 25.27 12.21
N LEU A 181 0.44 25.82 11.00
CA LEU A 181 0.50 27.25 10.76
C LEU A 181 -0.84 27.96 11.07
N GLU A 182 -1.97 27.30 10.82
CA GLU A 182 -3.31 27.83 11.13
C GLU A 182 -3.53 28.08 12.63
N GLY A 183 -2.77 27.41 13.51
CA GLY A 183 -2.84 27.58 14.97
C GLY A 183 -1.89 28.60 15.57
N ILE A 184 -1.09 29.33 14.77
CA ILE A 184 0.00 30.19 15.23
C ILE A 184 -0.29 31.65 14.85
N ASP A 185 -0.26 32.51 15.86
CA ASP A 185 -0.30 33.96 15.64
C ASP A 185 1.14 34.45 15.33
N PHE A 186 1.43 34.74 14.07
CA PHE A 186 2.77 35.12 13.57
C PHE A 186 3.24 36.49 14.05
N LYS A 187 2.89 36.92 15.27
CA LYS A 187 3.26 38.22 15.83
C LYS A 187 4.66 38.27 16.42
N SER A 188 5.29 37.14 16.69
CA SER A 188 6.62 37.10 17.27
C SER A 188 7.63 36.29 16.44
N ASN A 189 8.85 36.83 16.27
CA ASN A 189 9.96 36.14 15.63
C ASN A 189 10.42 34.88 16.40
N GLU A 190 10.11 34.77 17.70
CA GLU A 190 10.46 33.63 18.53
C GLU A 190 9.58 32.40 18.20
N GLU A 191 8.30 32.61 17.96
CA GLU A 191 7.39 31.51 17.52
C GLU A 191 7.75 30.98 16.16
N ILE A 192 8.17 31.85 15.22
CA ILE A 192 8.65 31.44 13.89
C ILE A 192 9.94 30.60 13.99
N ARG A 193 10.86 30.96 14.88
CA ARG A 193 12.09 30.20 15.14
C ARG A 193 11.80 28.84 15.81
N ALA A 194 10.87 28.81 16.78
CA ALA A 194 10.45 27.58 17.43
C ALA A 194 9.82 26.58 16.42
N LEU A 195 9.04 27.06 15.47
CA LEU A 195 8.51 26.25 14.37
C LEU A 195 9.60 25.63 13.50
N SER A 196 10.61 26.40 13.14
CA SER A 196 11.75 25.93 12.35
C SER A 196 12.49 24.78 13.04
N LEU A 197 12.70 24.89 14.35
CA LEU A 197 13.38 23.86 15.16
C LEU A 197 12.54 22.58 15.33
N ILE A 198 11.22 22.69 15.46
CA ILE A 198 10.32 21.53 15.56
C ILE A 198 10.29 20.73 14.25
N HIS A 199 10.33 21.40 13.11
CA HIS A 199 10.35 20.73 11.80
C HIS A 199 11.62 19.92 11.53
N ILE A 200 12.74 20.29 12.12
CA ILE A 200 14.00 19.56 11.97
C ILE A 200 14.06 18.33 12.87
N SER A 201 13.44 18.35 14.03
CA SER A 201 13.56 17.29 15.05
C SER A 201 12.42 16.26 15.09
N GLU A 202 11.18 16.63 14.75
CA GLU A 202 10.03 15.71 14.89
C GLU A 202 9.86 14.65 13.79
N PRO A 203 10.21 14.85 12.50
CA PRO A 203 10.13 13.78 11.51
C PRO A 203 10.98 12.56 11.86
N THR A 204 12.05 12.77 12.62
CA THR A 204 12.98 11.71 13.06
C THR A 204 12.49 10.98 14.32
N ARG A 205 11.75 11.62 15.21
CA ARG A 205 11.25 11.00 16.45
C ARG A 205 10.05 10.07 16.21
N HIS A 206 9.13 10.40 15.33
CA HIS A 206 7.98 9.54 15.02
C HIS A 206 8.33 8.33 14.14
N ALA A 207 9.48 8.34 13.48
CA ALA A 207 9.97 7.18 12.74
C ALA A 207 10.70 6.13 13.61
N GLN A 208 10.98 6.46 14.87
CA GLN A 208 11.72 5.57 15.81
C GLN A 208 10.83 4.87 16.85
N ILE A 209 9.51 5.15 16.88
CA ILE A 209 8.59 4.52 17.83
C ILE A 209 7.55 3.70 17.04
N SER A 210 7.96 2.56 16.55
CA SER A 210 7.09 1.40 16.29
C SER A 210 7.94 0.18 15.92
#